data_b058bd00ad723ba1e45fa9400251ff65
#
_entry.id   b058bd00ad723ba1e45fa9400251ff65
#
_cell.length_a   1.000
_cell.length_b   1.000
_cell.length_c   1.000
_cell.angle_alpha   90.00
_cell.angle_beta   90.00
_cell.angle_gamma   90.00
#
_symmetry.space_group_name_H-M   'P 1'
#
loop_
_entity.id
_entity.type
_entity.pdbx_description
1 polymer ?
#
loop_
_entity_poly.entity_id
_entity_poly.type
_entity_poly.pdbx_seq_one_letter_code
_entity_poly.pdbx_strand_id
1 'polypeptide(L)'
;MFKYAFVNKRYHSLDYYYKNKYNCKVFKVTLDLGLSCPNIDGTKGYGGCIYCKNGSRNNINDSQKSLKEQFDEVKEVLHKKWKNAKYIAYFQNNSNTYGDLDYLKKSFEEVLTYQDVVGINIATRPDAITDECLDYLGELNKKTDLVIELGLQTIHENTSKLINRGHTLEEFETMYKKLKKAGIKVVVHIINGLPFETKEMMTETAKYLNKLKIDGIKIHMLHILKGTKIAQMYKEKPFHVLTKEEYIDIVCNQLEVLNENIVINRLTGDPIKEDLIEPVWITKKFSILNDIDKELKKRNTFQGYNLSILNKARTLMENNLKEKDIVIDATIGNGKDSFFLLNIIKNGFLFGFDIQKDAIKNTDNLLKNTYQNYKLFCESHENMYEALKEYAGKISLIIFNLGFLPKGDKNITTNHKSTIKAIENGLKLLNNKGHIVITIYPGHDEGKKESIKIKKFLENKDSLLYKEYHNTDNETAPYVINIRLKK
;
A
#
# COMPACT_ATOMS: atom_id res chain seq x y z
N MET A 1 -8.41 12.60 9.12
CA MET A 1 -8.52 12.69 7.65
C MET A 1 -7.22 12.17 7.08
N PHE A 2 -7.23 11.38 6.00
CA PHE A 2 -6.01 10.92 5.34
C PHE A 2 -5.25 12.11 4.75
N LYS A 3 -3.91 12.12 4.89
CA LYS A 3 -3.04 13.26 4.57
C LYS A 3 -3.15 13.74 3.11
N TYR A 4 -3.34 12.82 2.17
CA TYR A 4 -3.36 13.08 0.73
C TYR A 4 -4.78 13.01 0.14
N ALA A 5 -5.78 13.64 0.79
CA ALA A 5 -7.14 13.66 0.27
C ALA A 5 -7.88 14.98 0.58
N PHE A 6 -8.65 15.49 -0.39
CA PHE A 6 -9.56 16.63 -0.20
C PHE A 6 -10.93 16.22 0.35
N VAL A 7 -11.28 14.95 0.21
CA VAL A 7 -12.57 14.36 0.59
C VAL A 7 -12.32 13.04 1.31
N ASN A 8 -13.36 12.28 1.59
CA ASN A 8 -13.31 11.01 2.33
C ASN A 8 -12.52 9.87 1.65
N LYS A 9 -11.60 10.19 0.73
CA LYS A 9 -10.65 9.22 0.18
C LYS A 9 -9.64 8.81 1.24
N ARG A 10 -9.25 7.54 1.21
CA ARG A 10 -8.29 6.97 2.14
C ARG A 10 -7.01 6.48 1.45
N TYR A 11 -6.74 7.04 0.27
CA TYR A 11 -5.53 6.79 -0.51
C TYR A 11 -5.13 8.02 -1.35
N HIS A 12 -3.86 8.11 -1.70
CA HIS A 12 -3.26 9.19 -2.48
C HIS A 12 -3.68 9.09 -3.95
N SER A 13 -4.81 9.66 -4.29
CA SER A 13 -5.36 9.59 -5.65
C SER A 13 -4.62 10.49 -6.62
N LEU A 14 -4.57 10.08 -7.91
CA LEU A 14 -4.00 10.89 -9.00
C LEU A 14 -4.68 12.27 -9.12
N ASP A 15 -5.99 12.34 -8.87
CA ASP A 15 -6.74 13.62 -8.88
C ASP A 15 -6.24 14.57 -7.80
N TYR A 16 -5.99 14.05 -6.59
CA TYR A 16 -5.38 14.84 -5.52
C TYR A 16 -3.98 15.32 -5.90
N TYR A 17 -3.13 14.40 -6.40
CA TYR A 17 -1.76 14.70 -6.82
C TYR A 17 -1.72 15.80 -7.87
N TYR A 18 -2.52 15.69 -8.93
CA TYR A 18 -2.56 16.69 -10.00
C TYR A 18 -3.12 18.04 -9.55
N LYS A 19 -4.18 18.06 -8.74
CA LYS A 19 -4.73 19.31 -8.21
C LYS A 19 -3.72 20.08 -7.35
N ASN A 20 -2.96 19.38 -6.51
CA ASN A 20 -1.91 20.03 -5.72
C ASN A 20 -0.74 20.51 -6.60
N LYS A 21 -0.38 19.76 -7.63
CA LYS A 21 0.76 20.09 -8.48
C LYS A 21 0.46 21.23 -9.46
N TYR A 22 -0.72 21.24 -10.05
CA TYR A 22 -1.07 22.15 -11.14
C TYR A 22 -2.14 23.17 -10.78
N ASN A 23 -2.67 23.10 -9.57
CA ASN A 23 -3.75 23.95 -9.04
C ASN A 23 -5.02 23.98 -9.93
N CYS A 24 -5.25 22.92 -10.70
CA CYS A 24 -6.41 22.75 -11.58
C CYS A 24 -6.71 21.28 -11.85
N LYS A 25 -7.81 21.02 -12.55
CA LYS A 25 -8.13 19.68 -13.05
C LYS A 25 -7.18 19.31 -14.20
N VAL A 26 -6.66 18.08 -14.18
CA VAL A 26 -5.79 17.55 -15.22
C VAL A 26 -6.35 16.25 -15.75
N PHE A 27 -6.37 16.10 -17.07
CA PHE A 27 -6.80 14.89 -17.77
C PHE A 27 -5.68 14.27 -18.58
N LYS A 28 -5.66 12.94 -18.66
CA LYS A 28 -4.84 12.23 -19.62
C LYS A 28 -5.59 12.14 -20.94
N VAL A 29 -4.97 12.66 -22.00
CA VAL A 29 -5.43 12.51 -23.37
C VAL A 29 -4.66 11.35 -23.99
N THR A 30 -5.35 10.26 -24.25
CA THR A 30 -4.74 9.07 -24.84
C THR A 30 -4.40 9.29 -26.30
N LEU A 31 -3.20 8.87 -26.72
CA LEU A 31 -2.66 8.98 -28.06
C LEU A 31 -2.09 7.64 -28.52
N ASP A 32 -2.23 7.34 -29.80
CA ASP A 32 -1.74 6.13 -30.43
C ASP A 32 -0.74 6.46 -31.56
N LEU A 33 0.49 5.96 -31.43
CA LEU A 33 1.56 6.11 -32.42
C LEU A 33 1.52 5.03 -33.52
N GLY A 34 0.61 4.06 -33.44
CA GLY A 34 0.57 2.93 -34.35
C GLY A 34 1.72 1.93 -34.18
N LEU A 35 2.47 2.01 -33.08
CA LEU A 35 3.63 1.15 -32.82
C LEU A 35 3.22 -0.29 -32.47
N SER A 36 4.18 -1.22 -32.59
CA SER A 36 4.03 -2.61 -32.21
C SER A 36 4.52 -2.89 -30.77
N CYS A 37 4.66 -4.16 -30.45
CA CYS A 37 5.22 -4.64 -29.20
C CYS A 37 6.23 -5.75 -29.51
N PRO A 38 7.46 -5.74 -28.95
CA PRO A 38 8.49 -6.74 -29.24
C PRO A 38 8.10 -8.16 -28.82
N ASN A 39 7.05 -8.32 -28.01
CA ASN A 39 6.48 -9.61 -27.64
C ASN A 39 5.43 -10.14 -28.64
N ILE A 40 5.09 -9.34 -29.66
CA ILE A 40 4.11 -9.72 -30.70
C ILE A 40 4.80 -10.10 -31.99
N ASP A 41 5.80 -9.30 -32.42
CA ASP A 41 6.40 -9.36 -33.77
C ASP A 41 7.60 -10.30 -33.89
N GLY A 42 7.97 -10.99 -32.84
CA GLY A 42 9.05 -11.96 -32.85
C GLY A 42 10.41 -11.43 -32.37
N THR A 43 10.56 -10.15 -32.12
CA THR A 43 11.82 -9.57 -31.63
C THR A 43 12.23 -10.11 -30.26
N LYS A 44 11.27 -10.26 -29.34
CA LYS A 44 11.44 -10.88 -28.03
C LYS A 44 10.56 -12.10 -27.84
N GLY A 45 9.39 -12.14 -28.46
CA GLY A 45 8.43 -13.23 -28.38
C GLY A 45 7.34 -13.11 -29.42
N TYR A 46 6.56 -14.17 -29.57
CA TYR A 46 5.45 -14.21 -30.54
C TYR A 46 4.09 -14.18 -29.89
N GLY A 47 3.17 -13.48 -30.54
CA GLY A 47 1.73 -13.48 -30.23
C GLY A 47 1.33 -12.73 -28.97
N GLY A 48 2.24 -12.02 -28.32
CA GLY A 48 1.96 -11.14 -27.17
C GLY A 48 1.59 -11.86 -25.89
N CYS A 49 1.29 -11.07 -24.85
CA CYS A 49 0.72 -11.59 -23.62
C CYS A 49 -0.65 -12.22 -23.88
N ILE A 50 -0.96 -13.35 -23.21
CA ILE A 50 -2.17 -14.14 -23.51
C ILE A 50 -3.49 -13.38 -23.26
N TYR A 51 -3.47 -12.32 -22.43
CA TYR A 51 -4.62 -11.46 -22.13
C TYR A 51 -4.75 -10.25 -23.07
N CYS A 52 -3.71 -9.94 -23.87
CA CYS A 52 -3.76 -8.81 -24.80
C CYS A 52 -4.61 -9.13 -26.04
N LYS A 53 -5.50 -8.19 -26.37
CA LYS A 53 -6.25 -8.23 -27.62
C LYS A 53 -5.64 -7.22 -28.60
N ASN A 54 -5.17 -7.69 -29.76
CA ASN A 54 -4.61 -6.85 -30.83
C ASN A 54 -3.64 -5.76 -30.33
N GLY A 55 -2.69 -6.15 -29.45
CA GLY A 55 -1.73 -5.22 -28.89
C GLY A 55 -2.30 -4.15 -27.96
N SER A 56 -3.38 -4.46 -27.25
CA SER A 56 -4.06 -3.51 -26.34
C SER A 56 -4.67 -2.28 -27.01
N ARG A 57 -4.95 -2.33 -28.30
CA ARG A 57 -5.61 -1.23 -29.02
C ARG A 57 -6.99 -1.01 -28.44
N ASN A 58 -7.18 0.11 -27.78
CA ASN A 58 -8.51 0.61 -27.46
C ASN A 58 -9.08 1.25 -28.73
N ASN A 59 -10.32 0.96 -29.06
CA ASN A 59 -11.04 1.55 -30.22
C ASN A 59 -11.26 3.09 -30.08
N ILE A 60 -10.63 3.73 -29.10
CA ILE A 60 -10.85 5.15 -28.78
C ILE A 60 -9.95 6.05 -29.64
N ASN A 61 -8.76 5.58 -30.02
CA ASN A 61 -7.81 6.35 -30.81
C ASN A 61 -7.52 5.62 -32.13
N ASP A 62 -7.60 6.38 -33.21
CA ASP A 62 -7.28 5.91 -34.55
C ASP A 62 -5.87 6.34 -34.90
N SER A 63 -4.93 5.38 -34.96
CA SER A 63 -3.53 5.63 -35.36
C SER A 63 -3.37 6.12 -36.81
N GLN A 64 -4.44 6.12 -37.62
CA GLN A 64 -4.48 6.74 -38.96
C GLN A 64 -4.62 8.27 -38.88
N LYS A 65 -5.08 8.81 -37.75
CA LYS A 65 -5.19 10.27 -37.53
C LYS A 65 -3.86 10.82 -37.01
N SER A 66 -3.58 12.08 -37.33
CA SER A 66 -2.47 12.81 -36.71
C SER A 66 -2.61 12.91 -35.21
N LEU A 67 -1.51 13.07 -34.48
CA LEU A 67 -1.53 13.27 -33.02
C LEU A 67 -2.37 14.47 -32.62
N LYS A 68 -2.36 15.53 -33.45
CA LYS A 68 -3.17 16.73 -33.21
C LYS A 68 -4.66 16.46 -33.30
N GLU A 69 -5.10 15.73 -34.30
CA GLU A 69 -6.52 15.34 -34.44
C GLU A 69 -6.97 14.45 -33.29
N GLN A 70 -6.17 13.42 -32.93
CA GLN A 70 -6.46 12.58 -31.77
C GLN A 70 -6.57 13.39 -30.46
N PHE A 71 -5.67 14.36 -30.28
CA PHE A 71 -5.64 15.21 -29.10
C PHE A 71 -6.87 16.11 -29.03
N ASP A 72 -7.19 16.79 -30.15
CA ASP A 72 -8.27 17.76 -30.19
C ASP A 72 -9.65 17.11 -30.01
N GLU A 73 -9.90 15.94 -30.58
CA GLU A 73 -11.15 15.17 -30.38
C GLU A 73 -11.44 14.88 -28.90
N VAL A 74 -10.42 14.43 -28.17
CA VAL A 74 -10.56 14.17 -26.73
C VAL A 74 -10.68 15.47 -25.94
N LYS A 75 -9.87 16.48 -26.28
CA LYS A 75 -9.88 17.80 -25.64
C LYS A 75 -11.25 18.47 -25.76
N GLU A 76 -11.89 18.46 -26.92
CA GLU A 76 -13.20 19.07 -27.12
C GLU A 76 -14.27 18.51 -26.17
N VAL A 77 -14.31 17.19 -25.99
CA VAL A 77 -15.25 16.54 -25.09
C VAL A 77 -15.02 16.95 -23.64
N LEU A 78 -13.76 17.00 -23.21
CA LEU A 78 -13.37 17.34 -21.86
C LEU A 78 -13.53 18.83 -21.55
N HIS A 79 -13.17 19.70 -22.51
CA HIS A 79 -13.20 21.15 -22.34
C HIS A 79 -14.61 21.72 -22.19
N LYS A 80 -15.62 21.11 -22.80
CA LYS A 80 -17.04 21.47 -22.58
C LYS A 80 -17.43 21.46 -21.10
N LYS A 81 -16.85 20.56 -20.34
CA LYS A 81 -17.17 20.40 -18.90
C LYS A 81 -16.19 21.15 -17.99
N TRP A 82 -14.92 21.28 -18.39
CA TRP A 82 -13.85 21.87 -17.57
C TRP A 82 -12.99 22.84 -18.40
N LYS A 83 -13.40 24.08 -18.50
CA LYS A 83 -12.78 25.12 -19.34
C LYS A 83 -11.32 25.44 -18.98
N ASN A 84 -10.93 25.28 -17.70
CA ASN A 84 -9.57 25.57 -17.20
C ASN A 84 -8.74 24.30 -16.94
N ALA A 85 -9.07 23.18 -17.59
CA ALA A 85 -8.32 21.95 -17.43
C ALA A 85 -6.99 22.02 -18.18
N LYS A 86 -5.97 21.31 -17.62
CA LYS A 86 -4.70 21.01 -18.28
C LYS A 86 -4.65 19.55 -18.70
N TYR A 87 -3.71 19.21 -19.55
CA TYR A 87 -3.66 17.90 -20.19
C TYR A 87 -2.28 17.25 -20.06
N ILE A 88 -2.30 15.92 -19.88
CA ILE A 88 -1.13 15.05 -20.04
C ILE A 88 -1.30 14.30 -21.35
N ALA A 89 -0.37 14.45 -22.29
CA ALA A 89 -0.30 13.61 -23.47
C ALA A 89 0.07 12.18 -23.04
N TYR A 90 -0.79 11.20 -23.32
CA TYR A 90 -0.62 9.84 -22.81
C TYR A 90 -0.54 8.82 -23.95
N PHE A 91 0.67 8.39 -24.25
CA PHE A 91 0.94 7.32 -25.20
C PHE A 91 0.69 5.96 -24.52
N GLN A 92 -0.44 5.35 -24.84
CA GLN A 92 -0.94 4.20 -24.05
C GLN A 92 -0.84 2.86 -24.78
N ASN A 93 -1.12 2.81 -26.09
CA ASN A 93 -1.24 1.54 -26.81
C ASN A 93 0.12 0.90 -27.09
N ASN A 94 0.23 -0.43 -26.89
CA ASN A 94 1.46 -1.19 -27.15
C ASN A 94 2.68 -0.71 -26.33
N SER A 95 3.88 -0.73 -26.95
CA SER A 95 5.14 -0.32 -26.31
C SER A 95 5.65 0.95 -26.99
N ASN A 96 5.38 2.11 -26.37
CA ASN A 96 5.59 3.43 -27.00
C ASN A 96 7.05 3.91 -26.97
N THR A 97 7.99 3.05 -26.63
CA THR A 97 9.44 3.24 -26.80
C THR A 97 10.03 2.24 -27.80
N TYR A 98 9.17 1.41 -28.42
CA TYR A 98 9.59 0.41 -29.39
C TYR A 98 9.28 0.89 -30.80
N GLY A 99 10.22 1.60 -31.39
CA GLY A 99 10.12 2.18 -32.71
C GLY A 99 11.38 2.96 -33.10
N ASP A 100 11.36 3.58 -34.28
CA ASP A 100 12.43 4.47 -34.74
C ASP A 100 12.56 5.64 -33.75
N LEU A 101 13.81 5.90 -33.30
CA LEU A 101 14.05 6.90 -32.25
C LEU A 101 13.76 8.33 -32.73
N ASP A 102 14.01 8.66 -33.98
CA ASP A 102 13.76 10.01 -34.51
C ASP A 102 12.26 10.26 -34.67
N TYR A 103 11.50 9.21 -35.05
CA TYR A 103 10.05 9.26 -35.06
C TYR A 103 9.48 9.46 -33.63
N LEU A 104 10.02 8.75 -32.64
CA LEU A 104 9.62 8.90 -31.24
C LEU A 104 9.92 10.32 -30.74
N LYS A 105 11.11 10.83 -30.97
CA LYS A 105 11.53 12.21 -30.62
C LYS A 105 10.56 13.24 -31.19
N LYS A 106 10.33 13.18 -32.51
CA LYS A 106 9.41 14.08 -33.20
C LYS A 106 8.04 14.06 -32.61
N SER A 107 7.49 12.86 -32.36
CA SER A 107 6.15 12.67 -31.80
C SER A 107 6.01 13.18 -30.39
N PHE A 108 7.01 12.92 -29.50
CA PHE A 108 6.97 13.39 -28.12
C PHE A 108 7.20 14.90 -28.00
N GLU A 109 8.02 15.49 -28.88
CA GLU A 109 8.23 16.95 -28.91
C GLU A 109 7.03 17.68 -29.53
N GLU A 110 6.36 17.10 -30.52
CA GLU A 110 5.16 17.68 -31.14
C GLU A 110 4.06 17.93 -30.06
N VAL A 111 3.75 16.96 -29.23
CA VAL A 111 2.65 17.11 -28.23
C VAL A 111 2.97 18.17 -27.16
N LEU A 112 4.23 18.52 -26.95
CA LEU A 112 4.62 19.61 -26.04
C LEU A 112 4.23 20.99 -26.56
N THR A 113 4.01 21.11 -27.86
CA THR A 113 3.58 22.37 -28.51
C THR A 113 2.07 22.60 -28.37
N TYR A 114 1.31 21.58 -27.91
CA TYR A 114 -0.15 21.68 -27.82
C TYR A 114 -0.57 22.49 -26.60
N GLN A 115 -1.57 23.35 -26.81
CA GLN A 115 -2.05 24.23 -25.76
C GLN A 115 -2.53 23.45 -24.53
N ASP A 116 -2.11 23.90 -23.33
CA ASP A 116 -2.45 23.36 -22.01
C ASP A 116 -1.90 21.95 -21.73
N VAL A 117 -0.98 21.43 -22.54
CA VAL A 117 -0.22 20.23 -22.22
C VAL A 117 0.85 20.58 -21.17
N VAL A 118 0.85 19.84 -20.06
CA VAL A 118 1.75 20.08 -18.90
C VAL A 118 2.66 18.89 -18.60
N GLY A 119 2.56 17.82 -19.38
CA GLY A 119 3.40 16.64 -19.20
C GLY A 119 3.08 15.53 -20.19
N ILE A 120 3.94 14.52 -20.19
CA ILE A 120 3.82 13.33 -21.04
C ILE A 120 3.87 12.08 -20.17
N ASN A 121 2.95 11.14 -20.44
CA ASN A 121 3.03 9.78 -19.93
C ASN A 121 3.27 8.81 -21.09
N ILE A 122 4.24 7.91 -20.94
CA ILE A 122 4.60 6.92 -21.95
C ILE A 122 4.46 5.53 -21.35
N ALA A 123 3.49 4.75 -21.85
CA ALA A 123 3.32 3.35 -21.45
C ALA A 123 4.23 2.47 -22.30
N THR A 124 5.00 1.61 -21.64
CA THR A 124 5.97 0.75 -22.30
C THR A 124 6.32 -0.48 -21.48
N ARG A 125 7.22 -1.28 -22.01
CA ARG A 125 7.82 -2.48 -21.40
C ARG A 125 9.28 -2.20 -20.99
N PRO A 126 9.82 -2.86 -19.97
CA PRO A 126 11.21 -2.65 -19.56
C PRO A 126 12.22 -3.03 -20.63
N ASP A 127 11.93 -4.08 -21.41
CA ASP A 127 12.76 -4.63 -22.48
C ASP A 127 12.60 -3.92 -23.85
N ALA A 128 11.76 -2.86 -23.89
CA ALA A 128 11.54 -2.04 -25.10
C ALA A 128 12.17 -0.64 -25.00
N ILE A 129 13.02 -0.38 -24.01
CA ILE A 129 13.74 0.87 -23.84
C ILE A 129 15.22 0.60 -24.11
N THR A 130 15.75 1.08 -25.25
CA THR A 130 17.20 1.02 -25.52
C THR A 130 17.96 2.07 -24.72
N ASP A 131 19.30 1.95 -24.63
CA ASP A 131 20.11 2.94 -23.90
C ASP A 131 20.01 4.32 -24.56
N GLU A 132 19.99 4.41 -25.91
CA GLU A 132 19.81 5.67 -26.63
C GLU A 132 18.43 6.30 -26.37
N CYS A 133 17.39 5.45 -26.31
CA CYS A 133 16.04 5.93 -25.95
C CYS A 133 16.02 6.43 -24.50
N LEU A 134 16.68 5.74 -23.57
CA LEU A 134 16.77 6.16 -22.17
C LEU A 134 17.48 7.51 -22.03
N ASP A 135 18.58 7.72 -22.75
CA ASP A 135 19.32 9.00 -22.75
C ASP A 135 18.40 10.12 -23.24
N TYR A 136 17.69 9.90 -24.34
CA TYR A 136 16.71 10.87 -24.83
C TYR A 136 15.58 11.14 -23.83
N LEU A 137 15.04 10.11 -23.19
CA LEU A 137 14.00 10.28 -22.15
C LEU A 137 14.53 11.10 -20.97
N GLY A 138 15.81 10.96 -20.61
CA GLY A 138 16.48 11.80 -19.64
C GLY A 138 16.50 13.29 -20.03
N GLU A 139 16.77 13.60 -21.30
CA GLU A 139 16.70 14.97 -21.82
C GLU A 139 15.25 15.49 -21.90
N LEU A 140 14.31 14.65 -22.31
CA LEU A 140 12.89 15.00 -22.35
C LEU A 140 12.35 15.32 -20.94
N ASN A 141 12.81 14.60 -19.92
CA ASN A 141 12.42 14.83 -18.53
C ASN A 141 12.85 16.20 -17.98
N LYS A 142 13.88 16.81 -18.57
CA LYS A 142 14.29 18.19 -18.23
C LYS A 142 13.36 19.25 -18.83
N LYS A 143 12.66 18.91 -19.93
CA LYS A 143 11.77 19.83 -20.66
C LYS A 143 10.32 19.79 -20.16
N THR A 144 9.87 18.66 -19.60
CA THR A 144 8.45 18.45 -19.21
C THR A 144 8.30 17.51 -18.03
N ASP A 145 7.09 17.41 -17.46
CA ASP A 145 6.74 16.40 -16.45
C ASP A 145 6.58 15.04 -17.14
N LEU A 146 7.67 14.29 -17.21
CA LEU A 146 7.70 12.97 -17.83
C LEU A 146 7.39 11.88 -16.80
N VAL A 147 6.51 10.97 -17.20
CA VAL A 147 6.21 9.74 -16.45
C VAL A 147 6.30 8.54 -17.38
N ILE A 148 7.12 7.58 -17.03
CA ILE A 148 7.14 6.28 -17.70
C ILE A 148 6.20 5.32 -16.96
N GLU A 149 5.24 4.77 -17.69
CA GLU A 149 4.31 3.76 -17.17
C GLU A 149 4.79 2.36 -17.58
N LEU A 150 5.39 1.65 -16.62
CA LEU A 150 6.12 0.41 -16.86
C LEU A 150 5.28 -0.82 -16.51
N GLY A 151 5.11 -1.74 -17.47
CA GLY A 151 4.36 -2.98 -17.29
C GLY A 151 5.17 -4.02 -16.52
N LEU A 152 4.71 -4.41 -15.32
CA LEU A 152 5.24 -5.54 -14.54
C LEU A 152 4.25 -6.70 -14.48
N GLN A 153 3.00 -6.38 -14.26
CA GLN A 153 1.83 -7.26 -14.10
C GLN A 153 1.87 -8.08 -12.79
N THR A 154 2.94 -8.82 -12.53
CA THR A 154 3.19 -9.63 -11.33
C THR A 154 4.70 -9.80 -11.11
N ILE A 155 5.10 -10.06 -9.86
CA ILE A 155 6.48 -10.45 -9.51
C ILE A 155 6.73 -11.96 -9.64
N HIS A 156 5.67 -12.77 -9.77
CA HIS A 156 5.74 -14.23 -9.76
C HIS A 156 6.14 -14.75 -11.13
N GLU A 157 7.35 -15.30 -11.25
CA GLU A 157 7.91 -15.75 -12.53
C GLU A 157 7.11 -16.89 -13.18
N ASN A 158 6.52 -17.79 -12.39
CA ASN A 158 5.65 -18.85 -12.96
C ASN A 158 4.40 -18.25 -13.62
N THR A 159 3.76 -17.26 -12.99
CA THR A 159 2.64 -16.52 -13.57
C THR A 159 3.11 -15.72 -14.79
N SER A 160 4.26 -15.06 -14.70
CA SER A 160 4.85 -14.31 -15.81
C SER A 160 5.07 -15.15 -17.06
N LYS A 161 5.59 -16.36 -16.90
CA LYS A 161 5.75 -17.34 -18.00
C LYS A 161 4.41 -17.79 -18.55
N LEU A 162 3.46 -18.11 -17.66
CA LEU A 162 2.11 -18.55 -18.04
C LEU A 162 1.40 -17.51 -18.91
N ILE A 163 1.47 -16.23 -18.51
CA ILE A 163 0.81 -15.15 -19.26
C ILE A 163 1.61 -14.66 -20.47
N ASN A 164 2.73 -15.29 -20.77
CA ASN A 164 3.64 -14.91 -21.86
C ASN A 164 4.05 -13.43 -21.80
N ARG A 165 4.45 -12.95 -20.60
CA ARG A 165 4.86 -11.54 -20.42
C ARG A 165 6.09 -11.19 -21.25
N GLY A 166 7.01 -12.13 -21.43
CA GLY A 166 8.19 -12.02 -22.32
C GLY A 166 9.40 -11.29 -21.74
N HIS A 167 9.32 -10.76 -20.52
CA HIS A 167 10.47 -10.22 -19.77
C HIS A 167 10.47 -10.74 -18.34
N THR A 168 11.65 -10.79 -17.71
CA THR A 168 11.85 -11.24 -16.32
C THR A 168 11.64 -10.12 -15.31
N LEU A 169 11.58 -10.48 -14.02
CA LEU A 169 11.58 -9.51 -12.94
C LEU A 169 12.91 -8.75 -12.86
N GLU A 170 14.04 -9.42 -13.16
CA GLU A 170 15.37 -8.81 -13.17
C GLU A 170 15.51 -7.74 -14.27
N GLU A 171 15.02 -8.01 -15.48
CA GLU A 171 14.97 -7.01 -16.57
C GLU A 171 14.13 -5.81 -16.18
N PHE A 172 12.98 -6.03 -15.51
CA PHE A 172 12.16 -4.94 -14.97
C PHE A 172 12.93 -4.11 -13.93
N GLU A 173 13.57 -4.74 -12.94
CA GLU A 173 14.33 -4.03 -11.91
C GLU A 173 15.48 -3.22 -12.50
N THR A 174 16.18 -3.82 -13.46
CA THR A 174 17.33 -3.18 -14.12
C THR A 174 16.90 -1.90 -14.82
N MET A 175 15.84 -1.96 -15.63
CA MET A 175 15.33 -0.77 -16.34
C MET A 175 14.70 0.22 -15.35
N TYR A 176 13.98 -0.23 -14.34
CA TYR A 176 13.46 0.64 -13.28
C TYR A 176 14.58 1.45 -12.61
N LYS A 177 15.70 0.80 -12.22
CA LYS A 177 16.85 1.46 -11.61
C LYS A 177 17.50 2.48 -12.55
N LYS A 178 17.62 2.16 -13.86
CA LYS A 178 18.12 3.09 -14.88
C LYS A 178 17.24 4.35 -15.02
N LEU A 179 15.92 4.16 -15.11
CA LEU A 179 14.94 5.27 -15.16
C LEU A 179 15.01 6.16 -13.91
N LYS A 180 15.09 5.55 -12.73
CA LYS A 180 15.22 6.30 -11.47
C LYS A 180 16.55 7.06 -11.38
N LYS A 181 17.65 6.50 -11.87
CA LYS A 181 18.95 7.18 -11.96
C LYS A 181 18.90 8.41 -12.89
N ALA A 182 18.11 8.32 -13.95
CA ALA A 182 17.85 9.46 -14.85
C ALA A 182 16.84 10.47 -14.27
N GLY A 183 16.38 10.30 -13.02
CA GLY A 183 15.43 11.20 -12.36
C GLY A 183 13.99 11.10 -12.87
N ILE A 184 13.68 10.09 -13.70
CA ILE A 184 12.37 9.92 -14.32
C ILE A 184 11.39 9.27 -13.33
N LYS A 185 10.15 9.76 -13.31
CA LYS A 185 9.07 9.16 -12.51
C LYS A 185 8.56 7.89 -13.19
N VAL A 186 8.34 6.86 -12.37
CA VAL A 186 7.87 5.56 -12.85
C VAL A 186 6.56 5.18 -12.17
N VAL A 187 5.55 4.92 -12.97
CA VAL A 187 4.27 4.32 -12.57
C VAL A 187 4.25 2.87 -13.00
N VAL A 188 4.02 1.94 -12.08
CA VAL A 188 4.05 0.51 -12.37
C VAL A 188 2.63 -0.02 -12.57
N HIS A 189 2.45 -0.84 -13.61
CA HIS A 189 1.18 -1.53 -13.87
C HIS A 189 1.24 -2.95 -13.32
N ILE A 190 0.22 -3.33 -12.53
CA ILE A 190 -0.02 -4.70 -12.05
C ILE A 190 -1.43 -5.16 -12.41
N ILE A 191 -1.63 -6.47 -12.48
CA ILE A 191 -2.94 -7.08 -12.78
C ILE A 191 -3.31 -8.04 -11.65
N ASN A 192 -4.43 -7.80 -11.00
CA ASN A 192 -5.05 -8.73 -10.05
C ASN A 192 -5.92 -9.75 -10.77
N GLY A 193 -5.97 -10.98 -10.25
CA GLY A 193 -6.76 -12.08 -10.79
C GLY A 193 -6.10 -12.80 -11.95
N LEU A 194 -4.78 -12.74 -12.10
CA LEU A 194 -4.04 -13.57 -13.02
C LEU A 194 -4.23 -15.06 -12.66
N PRO A 195 -4.27 -15.98 -13.67
CA PRO A 195 -4.53 -17.39 -13.40
C PRO A 195 -3.62 -17.98 -12.33
N PHE A 196 -4.23 -18.66 -11.35
CA PHE A 196 -3.58 -19.36 -10.24
C PHE A 196 -2.85 -18.48 -9.22
N GLU A 197 -2.95 -17.15 -9.30
CA GLU A 197 -2.47 -16.27 -8.23
C GLU A 197 -3.46 -16.24 -7.06
N THR A 198 -2.91 -16.38 -5.84
CA THR A 198 -3.66 -16.22 -4.59
C THR A 198 -3.73 -14.76 -4.17
N LYS A 199 -4.59 -14.43 -3.21
CA LYS A 199 -4.67 -13.11 -2.57
C LYS A 199 -3.34 -12.68 -1.97
N GLU A 200 -2.62 -13.62 -1.36
CA GLU A 200 -1.30 -13.40 -0.77
C GLU A 200 -0.29 -12.99 -1.85
N MET A 201 -0.23 -13.71 -2.97
CA MET A 201 0.67 -13.42 -4.10
C MET A 201 0.42 -12.03 -4.69
N MET A 202 -0.85 -11.64 -4.89
CA MET A 202 -1.21 -10.29 -5.36
C MET A 202 -0.78 -9.20 -4.35
N THR A 203 -0.93 -9.49 -3.05
CA THR A 203 -0.49 -8.58 -1.98
C THR A 203 1.05 -8.51 -1.88
N GLU A 204 1.75 -9.61 -2.10
CA GLU A 204 3.22 -9.65 -2.15
C GLU A 204 3.77 -8.78 -3.28
N THR A 205 3.12 -8.77 -4.45
CA THR A 205 3.46 -7.87 -5.56
C THR A 205 3.41 -6.40 -5.11
N ALA A 206 2.38 -5.98 -4.36
CA ALA A 206 2.29 -4.62 -3.84
C ALA A 206 3.38 -4.33 -2.78
N LYS A 207 3.67 -5.26 -1.88
CA LYS A 207 4.75 -5.13 -0.88
C LYS A 207 6.12 -4.98 -1.54
N TYR A 208 6.37 -5.75 -2.60
CA TYR A 208 7.60 -5.67 -3.36
C TYR A 208 7.78 -4.29 -4.01
N LEU A 209 6.75 -3.76 -4.65
CA LEU A 209 6.77 -2.43 -5.26
C LEU A 209 6.96 -1.32 -4.23
N ASN A 210 6.45 -1.50 -3.01
CA ASN A 210 6.70 -0.59 -1.92
C ASN A 210 8.19 -0.53 -1.52
N LYS A 211 8.92 -1.66 -1.54
CA LYS A 211 10.37 -1.70 -1.28
C LYS A 211 11.16 -0.98 -2.37
N LEU A 212 10.73 -1.06 -3.64
CA LEU A 212 11.36 -0.34 -4.75
C LEU A 212 11.14 1.18 -4.67
N LYS A 213 10.20 1.68 -3.85
CA LYS A 213 9.86 3.11 -3.70
C LYS A 213 9.40 3.73 -5.03
N ILE A 214 8.46 3.07 -5.73
CA ILE A 214 7.87 3.55 -6.97
C ILE A 214 7.14 4.88 -6.77
N ASP A 215 7.00 5.69 -7.83
CA ASP A 215 6.31 6.98 -7.76
C ASP A 215 4.79 6.84 -7.82
N GLY A 216 4.31 5.83 -8.54
CA GLY A 216 2.87 5.57 -8.67
C GLY A 216 2.56 4.15 -9.11
N ILE A 217 1.29 3.77 -8.99
CA ILE A 217 0.82 2.42 -9.34
C ILE A 217 -0.53 2.48 -10.08
N LYS A 218 -0.70 1.60 -11.06
CA LYS A 218 -1.99 1.23 -11.64
C LYS A 218 -2.31 -0.22 -11.30
N ILE A 219 -3.35 -0.43 -10.52
CA ILE A 219 -3.88 -1.74 -10.20
C ILE A 219 -5.02 -2.06 -11.17
N HIS A 220 -4.78 -2.99 -12.07
CA HIS A 220 -5.75 -3.48 -13.02
C HIS A 220 -6.40 -4.77 -12.54
N MET A 221 -7.56 -5.08 -13.08
CA MET A 221 -8.21 -6.39 -13.02
C MET A 221 -7.94 -7.13 -14.32
N LEU A 222 -7.73 -8.44 -14.24
CA LEU A 222 -7.71 -9.29 -15.44
C LEU A 222 -9.04 -9.20 -16.18
N HIS A 223 -8.98 -8.97 -17.47
CA HIS A 223 -10.11 -9.05 -18.39
C HIS A 223 -9.93 -10.26 -19.30
N ILE A 224 -10.91 -11.14 -19.32
CA ILE A 224 -11.00 -12.24 -20.28
C ILE A 224 -11.84 -11.74 -21.45
N LEU A 225 -11.16 -11.42 -22.56
CA LEU A 225 -11.78 -10.84 -23.76
C LEU A 225 -11.87 -11.87 -24.88
N LYS A 226 -12.94 -11.83 -25.66
CA LYS A 226 -13.12 -12.65 -26.86
C LYS A 226 -11.92 -12.53 -27.81
N GLY A 227 -11.49 -13.64 -28.39
CA GLY A 227 -10.38 -13.68 -29.34
C GLY A 227 -8.98 -13.66 -28.71
N THR A 228 -8.85 -13.67 -27.40
CA THR A 228 -7.56 -13.76 -26.70
C THR A 228 -7.19 -15.21 -26.35
N LYS A 229 -5.90 -15.50 -26.22
CA LYS A 229 -5.43 -16.83 -25.79
C LYS A 229 -5.92 -17.19 -24.38
N ILE A 230 -6.08 -16.21 -23.48
CA ILE A 230 -6.61 -16.46 -22.14
C ILE A 230 -8.10 -16.85 -22.18
N ALA A 231 -8.87 -16.33 -23.14
CA ALA A 231 -10.26 -16.73 -23.32
C ALA A 231 -10.36 -18.19 -23.79
N GLN A 232 -9.47 -18.61 -24.68
CA GLN A 232 -9.37 -20.02 -25.10
C GLN A 232 -8.97 -20.89 -23.90
N MET A 233 -7.94 -20.53 -23.16
CA MET A 233 -7.50 -21.23 -21.94
C MET A 233 -8.64 -21.36 -20.92
N TYR A 234 -9.39 -20.27 -20.69
CA TYR A 234 -10.53 -20.28 -19.77
C TYR A 234 -11.66 -21.21 -20.21
N LYS A 235 -11.92 -21.29 -21.52
CA LYS A 235 -12.92 -22.21 -22.09
C LYS A 235 -12.50 -23.67 -21.94
N GLU A 236 -11.23 -23.99 -22.19
CA GLU A 236 -10.70 -25.34 -22.15
C GLU A 236 -10.49 -25.86 -20.72
N LYS A 237 -9.95 -25.00 -19.85
CA LYS A 237 -9.65 -25.29 -18.46
C LYS A 237 -9.99 -24.06 -17.60
N PRO A 238 -11.24 -23.96 -17.14
CA PRO A 238 -11.66 -22.85 -16.30
C PRO A 238 -10.79 -22.70 -15.05
N PHE A 239 -10.41 -21.46 -14.74
CA PHE A 239 -9.72 -21.07 -13.52
C PHE A 239 -10.57 -20.07 -12.74
N HIS A 240 -10.24 -19.84 -11.46
CA HIS A 240 -10.98 -18.91 -10.63
C HIS A 240 -10.87 -17.49 -11.18
N VAL A 241 -12.01 -16.84 -11.40
CA VAL A 241 -12.13 -15.41 -11.71
C VAL A 241 -12.62 -14.71 -10.46
N LEU A 242 -11.91 -13.67 -10.04
CA LEU A 242 -12.25 -12.96 -8.80
C LEU A 242 -13.68 -12.43 -8.83
N THR A 243 -14.41 -12.64 -7.74
CA THR A 243 -15.65 -11.93 -7.48
C THR A 243 -15.36 -10.46 -7.21
N LYS A 244 -16.39 -9.61 -7.26
CA LYS A 244 -16.26 -8.18 -6.93
C LYS A 244 -15.76 -7.97 -5.51
N GLU A 245 -16.28 -8.75 -4.57
CA GLU A 245 -15.95 -8.72 -3.14
C GLU A 245 -14.48 -9.11 -2.90
N GLU A 246 -14.01 -10.19 -3.52
CA GLU A 246 -12.61 -10.62 -3.46
C GLU A 246 -11.68 -9.55 -4.03
N TYR A 247 -12.03 -8.95 -5.17
CA TYR A 247 -11.24 -7.88 -5.78
C TYR A 247 -11.12 -6.66 -4.86
N ILE A 248 -12.23 -6.21 -4.26
CA ILE A 248 -12.26 -5.09 -3.32
C ILE A 248 -11.37 -5.39 -2.11
N ASP A 249 -11.48 -6.59 -1.55
CA ASP A 249 -10.68 -7.04 -0.40
C ASP A 249 -9.18 -7.04 -0.73
N ILE A 250 -8.79 -7.59 -1.90
CA ILE A 250 -7.40 -7.61 -2.37
C ILE A 250 -6.85 -6.18 -2.56
N VAL A 251 -7.61 -5.32 -3.24
CA VAL A 251 -7.19 -3.92 -3.47
C VAL A 251 -7.02 -3.16 -2.14
N CYS A 252 -7.90 -3.35 -1.17
CA CYS A 252 -7.76 -2.75 0.15
C CYS A 252 -6.48 -3.25 0.85
N ASN A 253 -6.19 -4.56 0.82
CA ASN A 253 -4.96 -5.12 1.39
C ASN A 253 -3.70 -4.57 0.70
N GLN A 254 -3.74 -4.40 -0.63
CA GLN A 254 -2.64 -3.80 -1.39
C GLN A 254 -2.43 -2.32 -0.99
N LEU A 255 -3.51 -1.54 -0.86
CA LEU A 255 -3.44 -0.15 -0.40
C LEU A 255 -2.85 -0.06 1.01
N GLU A 256 -3.27 -0.92 1.92
CA GLU A 256 -2.80 -0.93 3.31
C GLU A 256 -1.28 -1.18 3.44
N VAL A 257 -0.66 -1.84 2.46
CA VAL A 257 0.79 -2.12 2.44
C VAL A 257 1.59 -1.19 1.53
N LEU A 258 0.95 -0.33 0.73
CA LEU A 258 1.63 0.65 -0.13
C LEU A 258 1.88 1.95 0.64
N ASN A 259 3.10 2.49 0.54
CA ASN A 259 3.45 3.76 1.17
C ASN A 259 2.51 4.90 0.73
N GLU A 260 2.11 5.76 1.65
CA GLU A 260 1.19 6.88 1.42
C GLU A 260 1.68 7.89 0.35
N ASN A 261 2.98 7.93 0.07
CA ASN A 261 3.56 8.79 -0.97
C ASN A 261 3.38 8.24 -2.38
N ILE A 262 3.11 6.94 -2.54
CA ILE A 262 2.87 6.32 -3.86
C ILE A 262 1.53 6.80 -4.41
N VAL A 263 1.54 7.41 -5.61
CA VAL A 263 0.32 7.92 -6.23
C VAL A 263 -0.49 6.77 -6.83
N ILE A 264 -1.74 6.65 -6.42
CA ILE A 264 -2.68 5.66 -6.96
C ILE A 264 -3.29 6.19 -8.25
N ASN A 265 -2.75 5.74 -9.38
CA ASN A 265 -3.16 6.20 -10.70
C ASN A 265 -4.46 5.54 -11.15
N ARG A 266 -4.70 4.29 -10.76
CA ARG A 266 -5.89 3.52 -11.13
C ARG A 266 -6.11 2.35 -10.18
N LEU A 267 -7.39 2.04 -9.87
CA LEU A 267 -7.80 0.90 -9.05
C LEU A 267 -8.77 -0.05 -9.77
N THR A 268 -9.02 0.12 -11.06
CA THR A 268 -9.89 -0.76 -11.86
C THR A 268 -9.40 -0.77 -13.31
N GLY A 269 -10.05 -1.59 -14.17
CA GLY A 269 -9.88 -1.56 -15.62
C GLY A 269 -11.08 -0.90 -16.34
N ASP A 270 -10.91 -0.66 -17.63
CA ASP A 270 -11.99 -0.27 -18.55
C ASP A 270 -12.00 -1.28 -19.70
N PRO A 271 -12.77 -2.39 -19.62
CA PRO A 271 -12.82 -3.41 -20.67
C PRO A 271 -13.61 -2.92 -21.88
N ILE A 272 -13.31 -3.49 -23.04
CA ILE A 272 -14.19 -3.40 -24.22
C ILE A 272 -15.41 -4.26 -23.91
N LYS A 273 -16.56 -3.64 -23.67
CA LYS A 273 -17.76 -4.32 -23.14
C LYS A 273 -18.29 -5.42 -24.06
N GLU A 274 -18.23 -5.21 -25.37
CA GLU A 274 -18.71 -6.11 -26.40
C GLU A 274 -17.88 -7.41 -26.48
N ASP A 275 -16.62 -7.30 -26.04
CA ASP A 275 -15.67 -8.41 -26.06
C ASP A 275 -15.50 -9.08 -24.70
N LEU A 276 -16.01 -8.49 -23.63
CA LEU A 276 -15.82 -8.99 -22.28
C LEU A 276 -16.56 -10.31 -22.06
N ILE A 277 -15.82 -11.36 -21.68
CA ILE A 277 -16.36 -12.64 -21.22
C ILE A 277 -16.50 -12.59 -19.70
N GLU A 278 -15.41 -12.32 -18.98
CA GLU A 278 -15.33 -12.23 -17.52
C GLU A 278 -14.27 -11.20 -17.07
N PRO A 279 -14.41 -10.65 -15.87
CA PRO A 279 -15.59 -10.65 -15.00
C PRO A 279 -16.60 -9.56 -15.41
N VAL A 280 -17.86 -9.90 -15.55
CA VAL A 280 -18.91 -8.97 -16.02
C VAL A 280 -19.13 -7.78 -15.08
N TRP A 281 -18.93 -7.97 -13.77
CA TRP A 281 -19.12 -6.91 -12.76
C TRP A 281 -18.21 -5.69 -12.94
N ILE A 282 -17.08 -5.81 -13.64
CA ILE A 282 -16.12 -4.71 -13.83
C ILE A 282 -16.67 -3.56 -14.70
N THR A 283 -17.72 -3.80 -15.46
CA THR A 283 -18.39 -2.77 -16.28
C THR A 283 -19.00 -1.63 -15.45
N LYS A 284 -19.19 -1.84 -14.14
CA LYS A 284 -19.73 -0.85 -13.19
C LYS A 284 -18.62 -0.13 -12.40
N LYS A 285 -17.65 0.47 -13.09
CA LYS A 285 -16.44 1.09 -12.54
C LYS A 285 -16.67 1.99 -11.31
N PHE A 286 -17.64 2.90 -11.36
CA PHE A 286 -17.92 3.81 -10.24
C PHE A 286 -18.41 3.08 -8.99
N SER A 287 -19.18 2.00 -9.16
CA SER A 287 -19.60 1.15 -8.05
C SER A 287 -18.40 0.53 -7.35
N ILE A 288 -17.44 0.00 -8.11
CA ILE A 288 -16.23 -0.64 -7.57
C ILE A 288 -15.41 0.37 -6.75
N LEU A 289 -15.16 1.57 -7.30
CA LEU A 289 -14.39 2.62 -6.60
C LEU A 289 -15.07 3.07 -5.31
N ASN A 290 -16.41 3.23 -5.34
CA ASN A 290 -17.17 3.56 -4.14
C ASN A 290 -17.13 2.45 -3.09
N ASP A 291 -17.16 1.19 -3.51
CA ASP A 291 -17.14 0.06 -2.58
C ASP A 291 -15.75 -0.16 -1.98
N ILE A 292 -14.65 0.14 -2.71
CA ILE A 292 -13.29 0.21 -2.13
C ILE A 292 -13.23 1.30 -1.04
N ASP A 293 -13.78 2.50 -1.30
CA ASP A 293 -13.82 3.59 -0.30
C ASP A 293 -14.61 3.19 0.95
N LYS A 294 -15.78 2.53 0.76
CA LYS A 294 -16.60 2.00 1.88
C LYS A 294 -15.89 0.93 2.68
N GLU A 295 -15.21 -0.01 1.99
CA GLU A 295 -14.48 -1.09 2.66
C GLU A 295 -13.31 -0.57 3.49
N LEU A 296 -12.49 0.36 2.96
CA LEU A 296 -11.45 1.03 3.74
C LEU A 296 -12.02 1.80 4.94
N LYS A 297 -13.20 2.41 4.78
CA LYS A 297 -13.89 3.08 5.89
C LYS A 297 -14.36 2.07 6.95
N LYS A 298 -14.97 0.97 6.53
CA LYS A 298 -15.44 -0.12 7.41
C LYS A 298 -14.29 -0.74 8.20
N ARG A 299 -13.14 -0.99 7.55
CA ARG A 299 -11.92 -1.48 8.20
C ARG A 299 -11.24 -0.43 9.07
N ASN A 300 -11.65 0.82 8.97
CA ASN A 300 -10.95 1.97 9.56
C ASN A 300 -9.46 2.06 9.17
N THR A 301 -9.12 1.63 7.96
CA THR A 301 -7.76 1.62 7.41
C THR A 301 -7.59 2.64 6.28
N PHE A 302 -6.36 2.81 5.80
CA PHE A 302 -5.97 3.73 4.73
C PHE A 302 -4.68 3.25 4.07
N GLN A 303 -4.29 3.86 2.95
CA GLN A 303 -3.03 3.55 2.28
C GLN A 303 -1.84 3.71 3.24
N GLY A 304 -1.01 2.67 3.33
CA GLY A 304 0.13 2.63 4.25
C GLY A 304 -0.21 2.28 5.70
N TYR A 305 -1.47 1.92 5.99
CA TYR A 305 -1.91 1.56 7.35
C TYR A 305 -0.98 0.53 7.99
N ASN A 306 -0.64 -0.54 7.27
CA ASN A 306 0.21 -1.63 7.75
C ASN A 306 1.71 -1.28 7.80
N LEU A 307 2.11 -0.12 7.30
CA LEU A 307 3.48 0.41 7.41
C LEU A 307 3.70 1.22 8.69
N SER A 308 2.63 1.59 9.40
CA SER A 308 2.74 2.23 10.70
C SER A 308 3.03 1.20 11.77
N ILE A 309 4.08 1.41 12.56
CA ILE A 309 4.44 0.51 13.66
C ILE A 309 3.36 0.48 14.75
N LEU A 310 2.70 1.61 14.99
CA LEU A 310 1.58 1.70 15.93
C LEU A 310 0.37 0.91 15.43
N ASN A 311 0.08 0.97 14.13
CA ASN A 311 -1.00 0.18 13.53
C ASN A 311 -0.65 -1.31 13.53
N LYS A 312 0.64 -1.65 13.38
CA LYS A 312 1.11 -3.03 13.55
C LYS A 312 0.88 -3.53 14.97
N ALA A 313 1.20 -2.70 15.98
CA ALA A 313 0.89 -3.02 17.37
C ALA A 313 -0.62 -3.26 17.56
N ARG A 314 -1.48 -2.36 17.06
CA ARG A 314 -2.94 -2.50 17.13
C ARG A 314 -3.46 -3.77 16.48
N THR A 315 -2.97 -4.12 15.28
CA THR A 315 -3.33 -5.39 14.61
C THR A 315 -2.96 -6.61 15.49
N LEU A 316 -1.81 -6.58 16.17
CA LEU A 316 -1.41 -7.64 17.08
C LEU A 316 -2.31 -7.71 18.31
N MET A 317 -2.78 -6.57 18.81
CA MET A 317 -3.75 -6.51 19.91
C MET A 317 -5.10 -7.09 19.48
N GLU A 318 -5.67 -6.63 18.33
CA GLU A 318 -6.99 -7.07 17.85
C GLU A 318 -7.08 -8.57 17.56
N ASN A 319 -6.08 -9.12 16.88
CA ASN A 319 -6.11 -10.50 16.35
C ASN A 319 -6.23 -11.59 17.43
N ASN A 320 -6.02 -11.27 18.70
CA ASN A 320 -5.98 -12.24 19.79
C ASN A 320 -6.97 -11.95 20.91
N LEU A 321 -7.74 -10.85 20.81
CA LEU A 321 -8.68 -10.44 21.83
C LEU A 321 -10.13 -10.86 21.55
N LYS A 322 -10.86 -11.19 22.61
CA LYS A 322 -12.29 -11.44 22.63
C LYS A 322 -13.00 -10.45 23.54
N GLU A 323 -14.30 -10.28 23.36
CA GLU A 323 -15.10 -9.30 24.12
C GLU A 323 -15.05 -9.44 25.64
N LYS A 324 -14.77 -10.64 26.19
CA LYS A 324 -14.70 -10.92 27.61
C LYS A 324 -13.30 -10.98 28.20
N ASP A 325 -12.28 -10.64 27.39
CA ASP A 325 -10.89 -10.73 27.82
C ASP A 325 -10.53 -9.65 28.85
N ILE A 326 -9.57 -9.98 29.71
CA ILE A 326 -8.97 -9.03 30.65
C ILE A 326 -7.61 -8.62 30.13
N VAL A 327 -7.35 -7.32 30.10
CA VAL A 327 -6.15 -6.74 29.53
C VAL A 327 -5.46 -5.75 30.45
N ILE A 328 -4.17 -5.54 30.26
CA ILE A 328 -3.38 -4.54 30.97
C ILE A 328 -2.78 -3.56 29.95
N ASP A 329 -3.00 -2.27 30.16
CA ASP A 329 -2.22 -1.21 29.55
C ASP A 329 -1.17 -0.74 30.56
N ALA A 330 0.08 -1.17 30.38
CA ALA A 330 1.16 -0.93 31.34
C ALA A 330 1.78 0.48 31.23
N THR A 331 1.36 1.28 30.24
CA THR A 331 1.86 2.64 29.97
C THR A 331 0.76 3.50 29.38
N ILE A 332 -0.24 3.82 30.17
CA ILE A 332 -1.52 4.41 29.73
C ILE A 332 -1.35 5.71 28.94
N GLY A 333 -0.45 6.60 29.40
CA GLY A 333 -0.24 7.92 28.81
C GLY A 333 -1.53 8.73 28.71
N ASN A 334 -1.91 9.13 27.49
CA ASN A 334 -3.15 9.87 27.23
C ASN A 334 -4.37 8.95 26.91
N GLY A 335 -4.33 7.67 27.21
CA GLY A 335 -5.45 6.73 27.17
C GLY A 335 -5.89 6.26 25.78
N LYS A 336 -5.15 6.57 24.70
CA LYS A 336 -5.57 6.25 23.34
C LYS A 336 -5.62 4.74 23.07
N ASP A 337 -4.64 4.00 23.59
CA ASP A 337 -4.59 2.54 23.42
C ASP A 337 -5.56 1.86 24.38
N SER A 338 -5.74 2.38 25.61
CA SER A 338 -6.79 1.97 26.52
C SER A 338 -8.20 2.14 25.93
N PHE A 339 -8.49 3.29 25.30
CA PHE A 339 -9.76 3.52 24.60
C PHE A 339 -9.96 2.53 23.45
N PHE A 340 -8.90 2.27 22.67
CA PHE A 340 -8.92 1.29 21.58
C PHE A 340 -9.23 -0.13 22.09
N LEU A 341 -8.58 -0.56 23.18
CA LEU A 341 -8.79 -1.89 23.78
C LEU A 341 -10.22 -2.05 24.32
N LEU A 342 -10.77 -1.05 25.02
CA LEU A 342 -12.13 -1.08 25.57
C LEU A 342 -13.21 -1.18 24.49
N ASN A 343 -12.97 -0.68 23.28
CA ASN A 343 -13.86 -0.92 22.13
C ASN A 343 -13.93 -2.39 21.72
N ILE A 344 -12.88 -3.17 21.97
CA ILE A 344 -12.80 -4.60 21.62
C ILE A 344 -13.38 -5.45 22.75
N ILE A 345 -12.93 -5.20 24.00
CA ILE A 345 -13.28 -5.99 25.19
C ILE A 345 -14.53 -5.47 25.89
N LYS A 346 -15.66 -5.34 25.19
CA LYS A 346 -16.90 -4.72 25.68
C LYS A 346 -17.43 -5.31 26.98
N ASN A 347 -17.23 -6.61 27.17
CA ASN A 347 -17.68 -7.41 28.32
C ASN A 347 -16.49 -7.91 29.16
N GLY A 348 -15.30 -7.44 28.88
CA GLY A 348 -14.05 -7.72 29.58
C GLY A 348 -13.69 -6.61 30.58
N PHE A 349 -12.41 -6.53 30.94
CA PHE A 349 -11.93 -5.52 31.88
C PHE A 349 -10.52 -5.03 31.53
N LEU A 350 -10.27 -3.72 31.72
CA LEU A 350 -8.97 -3.10 31.48
C LEU A 350 -8.36 -2.62 32.81
N PHE A 351 -7.13 -3.03 33.08
CA PHE A 351 -6.28 -2.45 34.11
C PHE A 351 -5.23 -1.55 33.46
N GLY A 352 -5.06 -0.35 33.98
CA GLY A 352 -4.13 0.60 33.40
C GLY A 352 -3.15 1.16 34.43
N PHE A 353 -1.85 1.30 34.07
CA PHE A 353 -0.76 1.77 34.92
C PHE A 353 -0.04 2.97 34.31
N ASP A 354 0.21 4.00 35.14
CA ASP A 354 1.12 5.09 34.83
C ASP A 354 1.61 5.74 36.13
N ILE A 355 2.86 6.20 36.16
CA ILE A 355 3.42 6.92 37.32
C ILE A 355 2.99 8.37 37.37
N GLN A 356 2.52 8.91 36.23
CA GLN A 356 2.18 10.33 36.11
C GLN A 356 0.69 10.55 36.39
N LYS A 357 0.39 11.40 37.39
CA LYS A 357 -0.98 11.79 37.73
C LYS A 357 -1.75 12.39 36.57
N ASP A 358 -1.07 13.14 35.71
CA ASP A 358 -1.68 13.75 34.51
C ASP A 358 -2.11 12.69 33.48
N ALA A 359 -1.33 11.62 33.30
CA ALA A 359 -1.69 10.49 32.46
C ALA A 359 -2.99 9.81 32.96
N ILE A 360 -3.06 9.54 34.26
CA ILE A 360 -4.25 8.98 34.89
C ILE A 360 -5.47 9.88 34.70
N LYS A 361 -5.33 11.18 34.98
CA LYS A 361 -6.42 12.16 34.82
C LYS A 361 -6.90 12.30 33.38
N ASN A 362 -5.96 12.38 32.43
CA ASN A 362 -6.29 12.49 31.00
C ASN A 362 -7.03 11.24 30.50
N THR A 363 -6.55 10.07 30.89
CA THR A 363 -7.17 8.80 30.53
C THR A 363 -8.54 8.64 31.17
N ASP A 364 -8.71 8.94 32.46
CA ASP A 364 -10.02 8.89 33.11
C ASP A 364 -11.03 9.84 32.43
N ASN A 365 -10.62 11.07 32.11
CA ASN A 365 -11.46 12.03 31.39
C ASN A 365 -11.88 11.53 29.99
N LEU A 366 -11.01 10.78 29.31
CA LEU A 366 -11.31 10.19 28.01
C LEU A 366 -12.32 9.01 28.12
N LEU A 367 -12.23 8.20 29.19
CA LEU A 367 -12.94 6.94 29.29
C LEU A 367 -14.25 7.02 30.06
N LYS A 368 -14.34 7.78 31.16
CA LYS A 368 -15.41 7.76 32.16
C LYS A 368 -16.84 7.98 31.64
N ASN A 369 -17.01 8.70 30.53
CA ASN A 369 -18.31 8.94 29.92
C ASN A 369 -18.81 7.81 29.01
N THR A 370 -17.92 6.85 28.68
CA THR A 370 -18.20 5.80 27.68
C THR A 370 -18.08 4.40 28.29
N TYR A 371 -17.16 4.20 29.23
CA TYR A 371 -16.81 2.89 29.79
C TYR A 371 -16.87 2.88 31.31
N GLN A 372 -17.22 1.70 31.88
CA GLN A 372 -17.22 1.44 33.34
C GLN A 372 -16.32 0.25 33.68
N ASN A 373 -15.81 -0.47 32.69
CA ASN A 373 -15.07 -1.71 32.84
C ASN A 373 -13.56 -1.49 32.81
N TYR A 374 -13.08 -0.52 33.58
CA TYR A 374 -11.65 -0.25 33.72
C TYR A 374 -11.29 0.18 35.17
N LYS A 375 -9.99 0.02 35.49
CA LYS A 375 -9.38 0.53 36.72
C LYS A 375 -7.99 1.07 36.43
N LEU A 376 -7.69 2.28 36.91
CA LEU A 376 -6.40 2.97 36.69
C LEU A 376 -5.60 3.00 37.99
N PHE A 377 -4.29 2.76 37.89
CA PHE A 377 -3.33 2.77 38.98
C PHE A 377 -2.28 3.86 38.73
N CYS A 378 -2.14 4.81 39.68
CA CYS A 378 -1.10 5.82 39.64
C CYS A 378 0.17 5.26 40.29
N GLU A 379 0.78 4.26 39.65
CA GLU A 379 1.98 3.59 40.15
C GLU A 379 2.78 2.95 39.01
N SER A 380 4.02 2.54 39.31
CA SER A 380 4.88 1.89 38.33
C SER A 380 4.33 0.54 37.86
N HIS A 381 4.38 0.32 36.56
CA HIS A 381 3.99 -0.95 35.93
C HIS A 381 4.78 -2.16 36.48
N GLU A 382 5.95 -1.96 37.08
CA GLU A 382 6.70 -3.04 37.72
C GLU A 382 5.95 -3.72 38.90
N ASN A 383 4.97 -3.01 39.47
CA ASN A 383 4.15 -3.49 40.61
C ASN A 383 2.89 -4.24 40.18
N MET A 384 2.64 -4.40 38.85
CA MET A 384 1.38 -4.96 38.32
C MET A 384 1.03 -6.35 38.89
N TYR A 385 2.02 -7.17 39.19
CA TYR A 385 1.74 -8.50 39.75
C TYR A 385 1.18 -8.41 41.19
N GLU A 386 1.75 -7.56 42.03
CA GLU A 386 1.27 -7.38 43.39
C GLU A 386 -0.14 -6.77 43.42
N ALA A 387 -0.38 -5.78 42.53
CA ALA A 387 -1.68 -5.12 42.41
C ALA A 387 -2.78 -6.05 41.85
N LEU A 388 -2.41 -7.09 41.10
CA LEU A 388 -3.33 -7.94 40.33
C LEU A 388 -3.12 -9.43 40.58
N LYS A 389 -2.64 -9.85 41.77
CA LYS A 389 -2.40 -11.26 42.12
C LYS A 389 -3.59 -12.17 41.87
N GLU A 390 -4.80 -11.69 42.14
CA GLU A 390 -6.06 -12.44 41.98
C GLU A 390 -6.37 -12.75 40.50
N TYR A 391 -5.71 -12.05 39.56
CA TYR A 391 -5.82 -12.23 38.11
C TYR A 391 -4.68 -13.07 37.52
N ALA A 392 -3.83 -13.69 38.35
CA ALA A 392 -2.76 -14.56 37.85
C ALA A 392 -3.32 -15.67 36.93
N GLY A 393 -2.75 -15.82 35.75
CA GLY A 393 -3.20 -16.78 34.73
C GLY A 393 -4.49 -16.38 33.98
N LYS A 394 -5.04 -15.17 34.15
CA LYS A 394 -6.29 -14.71 33.53
C LYS A 394 -6.13 -13.60 32.49
N ILE A 395 -4.98 -12.96 32.43
CA ILE A 395 -4.73 -11.83 31.51
C ILE A 395 -4.47 -12.33 30.10
N SER A 396 -5.21 -11.81 29.12
CA SER A 396 -5.09 -12.19 27.70
C SER A 396 -4.08 -11.33 26.95
N LEU A 397 -3.91 -10.06 27.34
CA LEU A 397 -2.99 -9.13 26.69
C LEU A 397 -2.40 -8.15 27.71
N ILE A 398 -1.10 -7.89 27.57
CA ILE A 398 -0.42 -6.77 28.22
C ILE A 398 0.23 -5.93 27.15
N ILE A 399 0.01 -4.62 27.18
CA ILE A 399 0.65 -3.70 26.23
C ILE A 399 1.61 -2.76 26.93
N PHE A 400 2.71 -2.46 26.26
CA PHE A 400 3.66 -1.42 26.63
C PHE A 400 3.90 -0.49 25.43
N ASN A 401 3.78 0.80 25.64
CA ASN A 401 4.15 1.83 24.69
C ASN A 401 5.26 2.66 25.34
N LEU A 402 6.52 2.20 25.16
CA LEU A 402 7.67 2.72 25.91
C LEU A 402 8.06 4.12 25.44
N GLY A 403 8.61 4.93 26.33
CA GLY A 403 9.03 6.29 26.04
C GLY A 403 8.53 7.31 27.07
N PHE A 404 8.18 8.49 26.61
CA PHE A 404 7.69 9.60 27.44
C PHE A 404 6.27 10.02 27.04
N LEU A 405 5.54 10.63 27.96
CA LEU A 405 4.19 11.13 27.72
C LEU A 405 4.23 12.26 26.65
N PRO A 406 3.51 12.11 25.53
CA PRO A 406 3.42 13.17 24.52
C PRO A 406 2.89 14.48 25.12
N LYS A 407 3.67 15.57 24.97
CA LYS A 407 3.46 16.88 25.56
C LYS A 407 3.67 16.94 27.09
N GLY A 408 4.17 15.88 27.72
CA GLY A 408 4.57 15.85 29.12
C GLY A 408 6.06 16.19 29.32
N ASP A 409 6.55 16.01 30.57
CA ASP A 409 7.96 16.18 30.89
C ASP A 409 8.79 15.04 30.24
N LYS A 410 9.70 15.41 29.35
CA LYS A 410 10.57 14.46 28.65
C LYS A 410 11.61 13.79 29.56
N ASN A 411 11.84 14.32 30.76
CA ASN A 411 12.73 13.69 31.74
C ASN A 411 12.08 12.47 32.42
N ILE A 412 10.74 12.36 32.35
CA ILE A 412 10.01 11.21 32.84
C ILE A 412 9.78 10.24 31.67
N THR A 413 10.64 9.23 31.58
CA THR A 413 10.60 8.20 30.55
C THR A 413 10.66 6.80 31.17
N THR A 414 10.19 5.79 30.44
CA THR A 414 10.38 4.40 30.84
C THR A 414 11.87 4.05 30.90
N ASN A 415 12.23 3.10 31.74
CA ASN A 415 13.60 2.64 31.84
C ASN A 415 13.67 1.10 31.81
N HIS A 416 14.75 0.55 31.29
CA HIS A 416 14.92 -0.87 31.07
C HIS A 416 14.77 -1.74 32.33
N LYS A 417 15.10 -1.25 33.52
CA LYS A 417 15.03 -2.03 34.76
C LYS A 417 13.58 -2.27 35.17
N SER A 418 12.77 -1.19 35.27
CA SER A 418 11.35 -1.28 35.59
C SER A 418 10.58 -2.02 34.50
N THR A 419 10.90 -1.80 33.22
CA THR A 419 10.25 -2.49 32.09
C THR A 419 10.51 -3.99 32.10
N ILE A 420 11.75 -4.45 32.28
CA ILE A 420 12.07 -5.87 32.35
C ILE A 420 11.36 -6.54 33.54
N LYS A 421 11.38 -5.90 34.71
CA LYS A 421 10.66 -6.40 35.90
C LYS A 421 9.15 -6.47 35.66
N ALA A 422 8.59 -5.48 34.96
CA ALA A 422 7.18 -5.48 34.55
C ALA A 422 6.87 -6.61 33.57
N ILE A 423 7.73 -6.89 32.59
CA ILE A 423 7.59 -8.03 31.69
C ILE A 423 7.59 -9.34 32.47
N GLU A 424 8.55 -9.56 33.40
CA GLU A 424 8.59 -10.75 34.23
C GLU A 424 7.33 -10.93 35.10
N ASN A 425 6.83 -9.85 35.69
CA ASN A 425 5.61 -9.85 36.49
C ASN A 425 4.36 -10.05 35.61
N GLY A 426 4.32 -9.44 34.43
CA GLY A 426 3.26 -9.63 33.45
C GLY A 426 3.15 -11.08 32.95
N LEU A 427 4.27 -11.76 32.72
CA LEU A 427 4.28 -13.18 32.32
C LEU A 427 3.60 -14.09 33.33
N LYS A 428 3.65 -13.78 34.64
CA LYS A 428 2.96 -14.53 35.69
C LYS A 428 1.44 -14.30 35.68
N LEU A 429 1.00 -13.17 35.13
CA LEU A 429 -0.42 -12.82 35.03
C LEU A 429 -1.07 -13.37 33.75
N LEU A 430 -0.28 -13.67 32.70
CA LEU A 430 -0.82 -14.14 31.42
C LEU A 430 -1.53 -15.49 31.54
N ASN A 431 -2.63 -15.62 30.83
CA ASN A 431 -3.24 -16.92 30.58
C ASN A 431 -2.45 -17.72 29.50
N ASN A 432 -2.80 -18.99 29.32
CA ASN A 432 -2.07 -19.90 28.39
C ASN A 432 -2.04 -19.44 26.91
N LYS A 433 -2.90 -18.50 26.51
CA LYS A 433 -2.95 -17.91 25.15
C LYS A 433 -2.56 -16.44 25.17
N GLY A 434 -2.26 -15.91 26.32
CA GLY A 434 -1.92 -14.52 26.55
C GLY A 434 -0.60 -14.12 25.89
N HIS A 435 -0.46 -12.83 25.63
CA HIS A 435 0.75 -12.30 25.03
C HIS A 435 1.02 -10.86 25.49
N ILE A 436 2.27 -10.43 25.31
CA ILE A 436 2.71 -9.07 25.59
C ILE A 436 3.07 -8.40 24.26
N VAL A 437 2.56 -7.21 24.02
CA VAL A 437 2.91 -6.38 22.87
C VAL A 437 3.66 -5.15 23.37
N ILE A 438 4.90 -4.98 22.93
CA ILE A 438 5.77 -3.87 23.34
C ILE A 438 6.12 -3.04 22.14
N THR A 439 5.81 -1.74 22.16
CA THR A 439 6.31 -0.75 21.18
C THR A 439 7.52 -0.07 21.77
N ILE A 440 8.66 -0.14 21.09
CA ILE A 440 9.96 0.39 21.51
C ILE A 440 10.37 1.56 20.60
N TYR A 441 10.90 2.63 21.18
CA TYR A 441 11.35 3.85 20.48
C TYR A 441 12.85 4.07 20.71
N PRO A 442 13.76 3.43 19.93
CA PRO A 442 15.20 3.50 20.13
C PRO A 442 15.84 4.82 19.66
N GLY A 443 15.05 5.81 19.23
CA GLY A 443 15.53 7.08 18.68
C GLY A 443 16.14 8.08 19.68
N HIS A 444 16.23 7.73 20.97
CA HIS A 444 16.88 8.51 22.03
C HIS A 444 17.69 7.57 22.95
N ASP A 445 18.63 8.12 23.73
CA ASP A 445 19.62 7.35 24.49
C ASP A 445 19.00 6.30 25.43
N GLU A 446 18.00 6.69 26.23
CA GLU A 446 17.33 5.75 27.13
C GLU A 446 16.54 4.68 26.35
N GLY A 447 15.82 5.05 25.28
CA GLY A 447 15.11 4.11 24.41
C GLY A 447 16.07 3.13 23.71
N LYS A 448 17.27 3.57 23.31
CA LYS A 448 18.30 2.70 22.76
C LYS A 448 18.81 1.68 23.80
N LYS A 449 19.08 2.16 25.03
CA LYS A 449 19.48 1.27 26.14
C LYS A 449 18.38 0.26 26.47
N GLU A 450 17.12 0.72 26.54
CA GLU A 450 15.95 -0.10 26.82
C GLU A 450 15.77 -1.17 25.75
N SER A 451 15.87 -0.81 24.47
CA SER A 451 15.86 -1.72 23.33
C SER A 451 16.90 -2.85 23.48
N ILE A 452 18.17 -2.52 23.69
CA ILE A 452 19.28 -3.49 23.82
C ILE A 452 19.06 -4.42 25.02
N LYS A 453 18.64 -3.87 26.16
CA LYS A 453 18.46 -4.66 27.38
C LYS A 453 17.27 -5.60 27.33
N ILE A 454 16.15 -5.16 26.72
CA ILE A 454 14.97 -6.01 26.52
C ILE A 454 15.32 -7.16 25.55
N LYS A 455 16.00 -6.89 24.43
CA LYS A 455 16.43 -7.95 23.52
C LYS A 455 17.30 -9.00 24.21
N LYS A 456 18.34 -8.54 24.93
CA LYS A 456 19.22 -9.45 25.70
C LYS A 456 18.46 -10.26 26.76
N PHE A 457 17.47 -9.66 27.38
CA PHE A 457 16.60 -10.37 28.35
C PHE A 457 15.79 -11.49 27.67
N LEU A 458 15.20 -11.20 26.50
CA LEU A 458 14.38 -12.16 25.75
C LEU A 458 15.23 -13.31 25.18
N GLU A 459 16.43 -13.03 24.68
CA GLU A 459 17.40 -14.03 24.17
C GLU A 459 17.82 -15.04 25.25
N ASN A 460 17.85 -14.62 26.51
CA ASN A 460 18.24 -15.46 27.65
C ASN A 460 17.06 -16.21 28.30
N LYS A 461 15.86 -16.20 27.71
CA LYS A 461 14.65 -16.82 28.26
C LYS A 461 14.09 -17.89 27.32
N ASP A 462 14.60 -19.11 27.40
CA ASP A 462 14.17 -20.27 26.59
C ASP A 462 12.68 -20.60 26.70
N SER A 463 12.03 -20.14 27.78
CA SER A 463 10.58 -20.31 28.03
C SER A 463 9.70 -19.35 27.22
N LEU A 464 10.28 -18.42 26.45
CA LEU A 464 9.55 -17.42 25.71
C LEU A 464 9.68 -17.63 24.20
N LEU A 465 8.60 -17.33 23.48
CA LEU A 465 8.60 -17.11 22.04
C LEU A 465 8.38 -15.62 21.81
N TYR A 466 9.25 -14.99 21.04
CA TYR A 466 9.05 -13.60 20.67
C TYR A 466 9.28 -13.37 19.19
N LYS A 467 8.66 -12.33 18.64
CA LYS A 467 8.83 -11.91 17.25
C LYS A 467 8.88 -10.38 17.17
N GLU A 468 9.92 -9.90 16.51
CA GLU A 468 10.08 -8.47 16.23
C GLU A 468 9.43 -8.11 14.89
N TYR A 469 8.89 -6.89 14.83
CA TYR A 469 8.30 -6.31 13.63
C TYR A 469 8.90 -4.93 13.40
N HIS A 470 9.61 -4.79 12.29
CA HIS A 470 10.26 -3.57 11.85
C HIS A 470 9.63 -3.08 10.54
N ASN A 471 9.49 -1.77 10.36
CA ASN A 471 8.98 -1.16 9.11
C ASN A 471 10.11 -0.65 8.21
N THR A 472 11.33 -0.60 8.71
CA THR A 472 12.51 -0.04 8.03
C THR A 472 13.75 -0.68 8.62
N ASP A 473 14.84 -0.65 7.86
CA ASP A 473 16.16 -1.11 8.31
C ASP A 473 16.89 -0.06 9.19
N ASN A 474 16.26 1.08 9.47
CA ASN A 474 16.82 2.10 10.35
C ASN A 474 16.71 1.65 11.82
N GLU A 475 17.83 1.41 12.46
CA GLU A 475 17.96 0.93 13.85
C GLU A 475 17.38 1.91 14.90
N THR A 476 17.24 3.20 14.56
CA THR A 476 16.65 4.21 15.45
C THR A 476 15.12 4.34 15.29
N ALA A 477 14.54 3.65 14.30
CA ALA A 477 13.11 3.69 14.08
C ALA A 477 12.35 2.85 15.13
N PRO A 478 11.12 3.24 15.49
CA PRO A 478 10.27 2.44 16.35
C PRO A 478 9.99 1.04 15.79
N TYR A 479 9.88 0.06 16.66
CA TYR A 479 9.52 -1.31 16.32
C TYR A 479 8.65 -1.96 17.40
N VAL A 480 8.03 -3.10 17.08
CA VAL A 480 7.16 -3.83 18.01
C VAL A 480 7.72 -5.22 18.29
N ILE A 481 7.67 -5.63 19.54
CA ILE A 481 7.91 -7.01 19.95
C ILE A 481 6.60 -7.62 20.42
N ASN A 482 6.28 -8.82 19.96
CA ASN A 482 5.19 -9.64 20.48
C ASN A 482 5.79 -10.88 21.20
N ILE A 483 5.49 -11.05 22.48
CA ILE A 483 6.02 -12.08 23.35
C ILE A 483 4.90 -13.02 23.78
N ARG A 484 5.18 -14.32 23.84
CA ARG A 484 4.28 -15.37 24.32
C ARG A 484 5.05 -16.38 25.15
N LEU A 485 4.36 -17.06 26.06
CA LEU A 485 4.91 -18.23 26.73
C LEU A 485 5.07 -19.37 25.71
N LYS A 486 6.21 -20.05 25.77
CA LYS A 486 6.44 -21.30 25.03
C LYS A 486 5.61 -22.41 25.68
N LYS A 487 4.83 -23.12 24.88
CA LYS A 487 4.05 -24.27 25.38
C LYS A 487 4.94 -25.47 25.61
#